data_0454fa2c62d5108580eb035f397734b7
#
_entry.id   0454fa2c62d5108580eb035f397734b7
#
_cell.length_a   1.000
_cell.length_b   1.000
_cell.length_c   1.000
_cell.angle_alpha   90.00
_cell.angle_beta   90.00
_cell.angle_gamma   90.00
#
_symmetry.space_group_name_H-M   'P 1'
#
loop_
_entity.id
_entity.type
_entity.pdbx_description
1 polymer ?
#
loop_
_entity_poly.entity_id
_entity_poly.type
_entity_poly.pdbx_seq_one_letter_code
_entity_poly.pdbx_strand_id
1 'polypeptide(L)'
;MIRRLLISVCVVLCSCQAFHISEILDTAERQIVEYPDSALTTVCSIGRYTPMVPSVRARYSLLYSKALDKNKIRVNSDSLIIRSTNYYDLFGTPEERMESYYYLGRVQENAKEHLPATISFLYAEQFADVVDNNYLKGLLYSHLGEMYSHYNRVSQALQYYEKSYNYYKKANLPQHQAYQLYGMGMMHLGLQNVDRAIELFEQAGRLADSSNFTAIKRLILSMMACAYNGKEDYRSSYKALKECESLFSKDEIYTYTDICGVAANIYAHRGDKELSRYYLDKGWSLANRHIDTITMRYYQSKCLIIEQQITKGYKAYSAVLYEDLLARINDVSNNPIDDAQSLILTQKNAELEEKAYKLKIFYIAISALFIIIFVAIVVYIRRWYNRKMVNKNMEITAYLAVIDELRDSVHNQSQDIFSLNNENLKNKFEMINSLCTTYYEHDNQNRQQDFVFRQVKMLIDEISSGGEYFTVIEGMTNRHRDNILQRLKEEILSISDDEYKLACYLCAGFSTQAICLFFGCTKEVLYRRTYRLREKIKKSNSTNKDNYLLYI
;
A
#
# COMPACT_ATOMS: atom_id res chain seq x y z
N MET A 1 12.71 9.96 -26.19
CA MET A 1 13.01 10.89 -25.09
C MET A 1 11.75 11.59 -24.56
N ILE A 2 10.94 12.24 -25.38
CA ILE A 2 9.70 12.94 -25.00
C ILE A 2 8.69 12.03 -24.28
N ARG A 3 8.46 10.79 -24.75
CA ARG A 3 7.52 9.84 -24.12
C ARG A 3 7.94 9.42 -22.69
N ARG A 4 9.26 9.31 -22.42
CA ARG A 4 9.78 9.01 -21.07
C ARG A 4 9.66 10.23 -20.15
N LEU A 5 9.86 11.43 -20.69
CA LEU A 5 9.68 12.68 -19.94
C LEU A 5 8.20 12.89 -19.57
N LEU A 6 7.27 12.65 -20.50
CA LEU A 6 5.83 12.71 -20.25
C LEU A 6 5.38 11.71 -19.17
N ILE A 7 5.86 10.47 -19.21
CA ILE A 7 5.56 9.46 -18.18
C ILE A 7 6.10 9.93 -16.81
N SER A 8 7.34 10.43 -16.75
CA SER A 8 7.90 10.95 -15.49
C SER A 8 7.12 12.15 -14.95
N VAL A 9 6.70 13.08 -15.80
CA VAL A 9 5.88 14.23 -15.42
C VAL A 9 4.49 13.76 -14.92
N CYS A 10 3.84 12.82 -15.60
CA CYS A 10 2.57 12.25 -15.14
C CYS A 10 2.71 11.56 -13.78
N VAL A 11 3.78 10.78 -13.55
CA VAL A 11 4.04 10.13 -12.26
C VAL A 11 4.25 11.15 -11.15
N VAL A 12 4.99 12.22 -11.40
CA VAL A 12 5.22 13.31 -10.43
C VAL A 12 3.92 14.06 -10.14
N LEU A 13 3.11 14.39 -11.14
CA LEU A 13 1.82 15.06 -10.95
C LEU A 13 0.84 14.18 -10.16
N CYS A 14 0.75 12.87 -10.47
CA CYS A 14 -0.08 11.93 -9.72
C CYS A 14 0.38 11.77 -8.27
N SER A 15 1.68 11.80 -8.00
CA SER A 15 2.21 11.71 -6.62
C SER A 15 1.93 12.99 -5.83
N CYS A 16 2.05 14.18 -6.43
CA CYS A 16 1.70 15.45 -5.77
C CYS A 16 0.21 15.53 -5.44
N GLN A 17 -0.66 15.10 -6.36
CA GLN A 17 -2.11 15.08 -6.12
C GLN A 17 -2.48 14.07 -5.02
N ALA A 18 -1.88 12.87 -5.02
CA ALA A 18 -2.10 11.86 -4.00
C ALA A 18 -1.65 12.36 -2.61
N PHE A 19 -0.53 13.07 -2.54
CA PHE A 19 -0.03 13.67 -1.30
C PHE A 19 -1.00 14.73 -0.76
N HIS A 20 -1.48 15.64 -1.62
CA HIS A 20 -2.44 16.67 -1.21
C HIS A 20 -3.77 16.07 -0.71
N ILE A 21 -4.31 15.07 -1.41
CA ILE A 21 -5.51 14.37 -0.96
C ILE A 21 -5.26 13.67 0.38
N SER A 22 -4.10 13.05 0.58
CA SER A 22 -3.75 12.40 1.85
C SER A 22 -3.74 13.38 3.01
N GLU A 23 -3.23 14.60 2.82
CA GLU A 23 -3.21 15.66 3.83
C GLU A 23 -4.63 16.12 4.23
N ILE A 24 -5.55 16.22 3.25
CA ILE A 24 -6.96 16.49 3.52
C ILE A 24 -7.59 15.35 4.33
N LEU A 25 -7.31 14.10 3.98
CA LEU A 25 -7.80 12.93 4.71
C LEU A 25 -7.24 12.87 6.13
N ASP A 26 -5.96 13.19 6.34
CA ASP A 26 -5.34 13.29 7.67
C ASP A 26 -6.04 14.35 8.54
N THR A 27 -6.43 15.46 7.92
CA THR A 27 -7.17 16.52 8.61
C THR A 27 -8.57 16.08 9.00
N ALA A 28 -9.30 15.45 8.09
CA ALA A 28 -10.63 14.90 8.36
C ALA A 28 -10.60 13.82 9.45
N GLU A 29 -9.58 12.97 9.46
CA GLU A 29 -9.42 11.90 10.45
C GLU A 29 -9.20 12.47 11.87
N ARG A 30 -8.44 13.53 12.00
CA ARG A 30 -8.29 14.23 13.28
C ARG A 30 -9.59 14.89 13.77
N GLN A 31 -10.41 15.38 12.84
CA GLN A 31 -11.67 16.07 13.16
C GLN A 31 -12.82 15.12 13.51
N ILE A 32 -12.81 13.89 13.02
CA ILE A 32 -14.00 13.02 12.97
C ILE A 32 -14.59 12.66 14.33
N VAL A 33 -13.80 12.71 15.39
CA VAL A 33 -14.25 12.38 16.75
C VAL A 33 -14.93 13.58 17.43
N GLU A 34 -14.30 14.75 17.35
CA GLU A 34 -14.77 15.96 18.08
C GLU A 34 -15.66 16.85 17.21
N TYR A 35 -15.39 16.90 15.90
CA TYR A 35 -16.05 17.78 14.94
C TYR A 35 -16.51 17.01 13.70
N PRO A 36 -17.47 16.07 13.82
CA PRO A 36 -17.88 15.21 12.70
C PRO A 36 -18.43 15.99 11.50
N ASP A 37 -19.13 17.12 11.70
CA ASP A 37 -19.62 17.98 10.63
C ASP A 37 -18.48 18.60 9.82
N SER A 38 -17.43 19.07 10.51
CA SER A 38 -16.22 19.61 9.88
C SER A 38 -15.47 18.53 9.12
N ALA A 39 -15.36 17.32 9.70
CA ALA A 39 -14.74 16.17 9.04
C ALA A 39 -15.47 15.82 7.74
N LEU A 40 -16.81 15.78 7.77
CA LEU A 40 -17.62 15.52 6.59
C LEU A 40 -17.39 16.57 5.51
N THR A 41 -17.40 17.85 5.89
CA THR A 41 -17.14 18.96 4.97
C THR A 41 -15.75 18.84 4.34
N THR A 42 -14.74 18.51 5.16
CA THR A 42 -13.34 18.31 4.72
C THR A 42 -13.24 17.16 3.73
N VAL A 43 -13.86 16.02 4.00
CA VAL A 43 -13.87 14.89 3.05
C VAL A 43 -14.62 15.23 1.77
N CYS A 44 -15.75 15.93 1.85
CA CYS A 44 -16.53 16.35 0.69
C CYS A 44 -15.75 17.32 -0.23
N SER A 45 -14.81 18.11 0.30
CA SER A 45 -13.98 19.03 -0.49
C SER A 45 -13.13 18.34 -1.56
N ILE A 46 -12.79 17.05 -1.36
CA ILE A 46 -12.01 16.26 -2.33
C ILE A 46 -12.79 16.03 -3.63
N GLY A 47 -14.12 15.93 -3.55
CA GLY A 47 -14.98 15.65 -4.70
C GLY A 47 -15.03 14.16 -5.08
N ARG A 48 -16.24 13.67 -5.36
CA ARG A 48 -16.53 12.24 -5.63
C ARG A 48 -15.80 11.67 -6.85
N TYR A 49 -15.53 12.50 -7.84
CA TYR A 49 -14.93 12.09 -9.12
C TYR A 49 -13.44 12.37 -9.23
N THR A 50 -12.81 12.87 -8.17
CA THR A 50 -11.36 13.12 -8.17
C THR A 50 -10.59 11.82 -8.42
N PRO A 51 -9.68 11.78 -9.40
CA PRO A 51 -8.84 10.60 -9.62
C PRO A 51 -7.98 10.31 -8.39
N MET A 52 -7.99 9.08 -7.93
CA MET A 52 -7.21 8.64 -6.76
C MET A 52 -6.55 7.29 -7.04
N VAL A 53 -5.34 7.12 -6.51
CA VAL A 53 -4.73 5.79 -6.45
C VAL A 53 -5.53 4.87 -5.52
N PRO A 54 -5.50 3.54 -5.72
CA PRO A 54 -6.38 2.61 -4.99
C PRO A 54 -6.33 2.75 -3.46
N SER A 55 -5.16 2.94 -2.87
CA SER A 55 -4.98 3.13 -1.42
C SER A 55 -5.66 4.39 -0.90
N VAL A 56 -5.44 5.52 -1.57
CA VAL A 56 -6.06 6.80 -1.20
C VAL A 56 -7.57 6.74 -1.39
N ARG A 57 -8.05 6.07 -2.45
CA ARG A 57 -9.48 5.88 -2.69
C ARG A 57 -10.13 5.01 -1.62
N ALA A 58 -9.46 3.96 -1.16
CA ALA A 58 -9.96 3.12 -0.07
C ALA A 58 -10.09 3.92 1.22
N ARG A 59 -9.05 4.68 1.59
CA ARG A 59 -9.07 5.54 2.77
C ARG A 59 -10.15 6.63 2.67
N TYR A 60 -10.28 7.29 1.52
CA TYR A 60 -11.36 8.24 1.26
C TYR A 60 -12.75 7.60 1.48
N SER A 61 -12.97 6.41 0.92
CA SER A 61 -14.25 5.73 1.02
C SER A 61 -14.60 5.34 2.45
N LEU A 62 -13.62 4.86 3.23
CA LEU A 62 -13.80 4.54 4.64
C LEU A 62 -14.11 5.80 5.46
N LEU A 63 -13.27 6.83 5.32
CA LEU A 63 -13.40 8.05 6.11
C LEU A 63 -14.70 8.80 5.79
N TYR A 64 -15.13 8.79 4.52
CA TYR A 64 -16.40 9.39 4.12
C TYR A 64 -17.58 8.61 4.72
N SER A 65 -17.58 7.28 4.67
CA SER A 65 -18.63 6.46 5.30
C SER A 65 -18.69 6.67 6.81
N LYS A 66 -17.54 6.76 7.46
CA LYS A 66 -17.40 7.07 8.89
C LYS A 66 -17.95 8.47 9.22
N ALA A 67 -17.63 9.47 8.41
CA ALA A 67 -18.14 10.82 8.61
C ALA A 67 -19.64 10.90 8.45
N LEU A 68 -20.21 10.21 7.46
CA LEU A 68 -21.67 10.13 7.29
C LEU A 68 -22.36 9.47 8.49
N ASP A 69 -21.85 8.35 8.97
CA ASP A 69 -22.39 7.65 10.13
C ASP A 69 -22.34 8.50 11.42
N LYS A 70 -21.21 9.16 11.66
CA LYS A 70 -21.03 10.07 12.82
C LYS A 70 -21.99 11.26 12.79
N ASN A 71 -22.31 11.75 11.60
CA ASN A 71 -23.31 12.81 11.38
C ASN A 71 -24.75 12.29 11.33
N LYS A 72 -24.99 11.00 11.62
CA LYS A 72 -26.31 10.36 11.58
C LYS A 72 -27.01 10.47 10.21
N ILE A 73 -26.23 10.60 9.14
CA ILE A 73 -26.72 10.63 7.76
C ILE A 73 -26.85 9.19 7.29
N ARG A 74 -28.09 8.75 7.06
CA ARG A 74 -28.39 7.40 6.61
C ARG A 74 -28.02 7.24 5.14
N VAL A 75 -27.17 6.26 4.86
CA VAL A 75 -26.79 5.86 3.51
C VAL A 75 -27.28 4.45 3.29
N ASN A 76 -27.99 4.22 2.17
CA ASN A 76 -28.57 2.93 1.82
C ASN A 76 -27.80 2.20 0.71
N SER A 77 -26.70 2.78 0.21
CA SER A 77 -25.87 2.17 -0.83
C SER A 77 -24.47 1.89 -0.29
N ASP A 78 -24.06 0.65 -0.38
CA ASP A 78 -22.76 0.16 0.04
C ASP A 78 -21.64 0.38 -1.00
N SER A 79 -21.98 0.89 -2.19
CA SER A 79 -21.06 1.07 -3.33
C SER A 79 -19.81 1.88 -3.00
N LEU A 80 -19.87 2.76 -2.02
CA LEU A 80 -18.74 3.55 -1.57
C LEU A 80 -17.82 2.73 -0.66
N ILE A 81 -18.38 2.15 0.41
CA ILE A 81 -17.61 1.43 1.44
C ILE A 81 -17.03 0.10 0.94
N ILE A 82 -17.70 -0.58 -0.01
CA ILE A 82 -17.17 -1.80 -0.67
C ILE A 82 -15.79 -1.56 -1.30
N ARG A 83 -15.52 -0.37 -1.82
CA ARG A 83 -14.18 -0.04 -2.37
C ARG A 83 -13.10 -0.10 -1.31
N SER A 84 -13.43 0.32 -0.11
CA SER A 84 -12.57 0.26 1.06
C SER A 84 -12.34 -1.20 1.48
N THR A 85 -13.44 -1.93 1.68
CA THR A 85 -13.41 -3.34 2.10
C THR A 85 -12.59 -4.19 1.13
N ASN A 86 -12.84 -4.07 -0.19
CA ASN A 86 -12.11 -4.82 -1.21
C ASN A 86 -10.61 -4.51 -1.24
N TYR A 87 -10.22 -3.27 -0.96
CA TYR A 87 -8.82 -2.89 -0.92
C TYR A 87 -8.14 -3.38 0.36
N TYR A 88 -8.78 -3.14 1.51
CA TYR A 88 -8.19 -3.51 2.80
C TYR A 88 -8.18 -5.02 3.04
N ASP A 89 -9.07 -5.80 2.45
CA ASP A 89 -8.99 -7.27 2.47
C ASP A 89 -7.63 -7.79 1.97
N LEU A 90 -7.05 -7.09 1.00
CA LEU A 90 -5.80 -7.50 0.37
C LEU A 90 -4.57 -6.82 0.98
N PHE A 91 -4.71 -5.54 1.34
CA PHE A 91 -3.56 -4.67 1.65
C PHE A 91 -3.67 -3.96 3.00
N GLY A 92 -4.80 -4.09 3.71
CA GLY A 92 -5.05 -3.38 4.95
C GLY A 92 -4.42 -4.04 6.17
N THR A 93 -4.19 -3.22 7.19
CA THR A 93 -3.90 -3.66 8.56
C THR A 93 -5.15 -4.34 9.16
N PRO A 94 -5.01 -5.15 10.23
CA PRO A 94 -6.16 -5.71 10.92
C PRO A 94 -7.19 -4.65 11.37
N GLU A 95 -6.75 -3.47 11.80
CA GLU A 95 -7.63 -2.38 12.22
C GLU A 95 -8.40 -1.79 11.03
N GLU A 96 -7.75 -1.51 9.91
CA GLU A 96 -8.40 -1.02 8.68
C GLU A 96 -9.41 -2.03 8.13
N ARG A 97 -9.11 -3.33 8.19
CA ARG A 97 -10.06 -4.41 7.84
C ARG A 97 -11.25 -4.40 8.77
N MET A 98 -11.03 -4.42 10.08
CA MET A 98 -12.09 -4.37 11.09
C MET A 98 -12.98 -3.15 10.89
N GLU A 99 -12.39 -1.97 10.72
CA GLU A 99 -13.13 -0.72 10.56
C GLU A 99 -13.94 -0.70 9.24
N SER A 100 -13.36 -1.16 8.13
CA SER A 100 -14.06 -1.19 6.85
C SER A 100 -15.26 -2.13 6.85
N TYR A 101 -15.14 -3.32 7.44
CA TYR A 101 -16.26 -4.24 7.60
C TYR A 101 -17.30 -3.72 8.59
N TYR A 102 -16.89 -3.07 9.67
CA TYR A 102 -17.80 -2.43 10.60
C TYR A 102 -18.68 -1.38 9.90
N TYR A 103 -18.08 -0.47 9.12
CA TYR A 103 -18.85 0.55 8.40
C TYR A 103 -19.65 -0.02 7.22
N LEU A 104 -19.23 -1.12 6.61
CA LEU A 104 -20.07 -1.86 5.66
C LEU A 104 -21.34 -2.38 6.36
N GLY A 105 -21.20 -3.02 7.53
CA GLY A 105 -22.32 -3.46 8.33
C GLY A 105 -23.26 -2.31 8.72
N ARG A 106 -22.72 -1.14 9.08
CA ARG A 106 -23.51 0.07 9.38
C ARG A 106 -24.34 0.56 8.20
N VAL A 107 -23.78 0.55 6.99
CA VAL A 107 -24.52 0.96 5.78
C VAL A 107 -25.62 -0.03 5.47
N GLN A 108 -25.37 -1.33 5.57
CA GLN A 108 -26.35 -2.40 5.35
C GLN A 108 -27.48 -2.36 6.40
N GLU A 109 -27.13 -2.09 7.65
CA GLU A 109 -28.12 -1.89 8.72
C GLU A 109 -29.04 -0.69 8.43
N ASN A 110 -28.48 0.44 7.97
CA ASN A 110 -29.27 1.59 7.54
C ASN A 110 -30.20 1.28 6.36
N ALA A 111 -29.80 0.36 5.48
CA ALA A 111 -30.62 -0.17 4.39
C ALA A 111 -31.64 -1.20 4.85
N LYS A 112 -31.70 -1.55 6.15
CA LYS A 112 -32.49 -2.60 6.76
C LYS A 112 -32.17 -4.01 6.26
N GLU A 113 -30.97 -4.21 5.78
CA GLU A 113 -30.42 -5.49 5.35
C GLU A 113 -29.74 -6.18 6.53
N HIS A 114 -30.54 -6.62 7.51
CA HIS A 114 -30.01 -7.10 8.81
C HIS A 114 -29.10 -8.31 8.69
N LEU A 115 -29.39 -9.27 7.80
CA LEU A 115 -28.53 -10.43 7.61
C LEU A 115 -27.17 -10.07 6.98
N PRO A 116 -27.09 -9.33 5.87
CA PRO A 116 -25.82 -8.78 5.36
C PRO A 116 -25.07 -7.96 6.40
N ALA A 117 -25.75 -7.10 7.15
CA ALA A 117 -25.13 -6.31 8.21
C ALA A 117 -24.47 -7.19 9.28
N THR A 118 -25.20 -8.21 9.76
CA THR A 118 -24.68 -9.17 10.74
C THR A 118 -23.43 -9.88 10.22
N ILE A 119 -23.46 -10.32 8.96
CA ILE A 119 -22.30 -10.97 8.32
C ILE A 119 -21.10 -10.02 8.26
N SER A 120 -21.33 -8.78 7.89
CA SER A 120 -20.25 -7.77 7.85
C SER A 120 -19.67 -7.51 9.25
N PHE A 121 -20.50 -7.42 10.28
CA PHE A 121 -20.02 -7.29 11.66
C PHE A 121 -19.26 -8.53 12.14
N LEU A 122 -19.69 -9.74 11.77
CA LEU A 122 -18.96 -10.98 12.08
C LEU A 122 -17.60 -11.04 11.37
N TYR A 123 -17.47 -10.48 10.15
CA TYR A 123 -16.16 -10.30 9.50
C TYR A 123 -15.26 -9.35 10.27
N ALA A 124 -15.80 -8.23 10.74
CA ALA A 124 -15.07 -7.31 11.58
C ALA A 124 -14.59 -7.98 12.88
N GLU A 125 -15.42 -8.85 13.49
CA GLU A 125 -15.12 -9.57 14.73
C GLU A 125 -13.86 -10.45 14.61
N GLN A 126 -13.57 -11.01 13.42
CA GLN A 126 -12.39 -11.86 13.20
C GLN A 126 -11.07 -11.13 13.50
N PHE A 127 -11.07 -9.82 13.45
CA PHE A 127 -9.89 -8.99 13.72
C PHE A 127 -9.86 -8.45 15.16
N ALA A 128 -10.91 -8.66 15.96
CA ALA A 128 -11.04 -8.03 17.28
C ALA A 128 -9.95 -8.43 18.26
N ASP A 129 -9.40 -9.64 18.17
CA ASP A 129 -8.37 -10.12 19.10
C ASP A 129 -7.01 -9.43 18.88
N VAL A 130 -6.71 -9.04 17.64
CA VAL A 130 -5.41 -8.46 17.27
C VAL A 130 -5.42 -6.92 17.18
N VAL A 131 -6.61 -6.31 17.18
CA VAL A 131 -6.77 -4.84 17.15
C VAL A 131 -6.77 -4.30 18.57
N ASP A 132 -5.99 -3.25 18.85
CA ASP A 132 -5.97 -2.58 20.15
C ASP A 132 -6.76 -1.26 20.13
N ASN A 133 -8.07 -1.35 19.77
CA ASN A 133 -8.98 -0.22 19.75
C ASN A 133 -10.26 -0.57 20.51
N ASN A 134 -10.27 -0.27 21.82
CA ASN A 134 -11.39 -0.61 22.68
C ASN A 134 -12.69 0.10 22.30
N TYR A 135 -12.62 1.30 21.72
CA TYR A 135 -13.80 2.01 21.23
C TYR A 135 -14.42 1.31 20.04
N LEU A 136 -13.62 0.95 19.03
CA LEU A 136 -14.09 0.24 17.84
C LEU A 136 -14.65 -1.14 18.19
N LYS A 137 -14.00 -1.88 19.11
CA LYS A 137 -14.51 -3.14 19.62
C LYS A 137 -15.85 -2.96 20.34
N GLY A 138 -15.97 -1.92 21.15
CA GLY A 138 -17.24 -1.57 21.81
C GLY A 138 -18.35 -1.32 20.82
N LEU A 139 -18.10 -0.53 19.77
CA LEU A 139 -19.06 -0.28 18.70
C LEU A 139 -19.48 -1.58 17.99
N LEU A 140 -18.51 -2.39 17.57
CA LEU A 140 -18.77 -3.64 16.88
C LEU A 140 -19.68 -4.57 17.69
N TYR A 141 -19.32 -4.82 18.96
CA TYR A 141 -20.08 -5.72 19.82
C TYR A 141 -21.45 -5.15 20.20
N SER A 142 -21.61 -3.81 20.25
CA SER A 142 -22.93 -3.18 20.41
C SER A 142 -23.86 -3.52 19.25
N HIS A 143 -23.40 -3.33 18.02
CA HIS A 143 -24.21 -3.62 16.84
C HIS A 143 -24.46 -5.12 16.63
N LEU A 144 -23.49 -5.99 16.94
CA LEU A 144 -23.74 -7.44 16.98
C LEU A 144 -24.84 -7.77 18.01
N GLY A 145 -24.77 -7.19 19.21
CA GLY A 145 -25.84 -7.34 20.21
C GLY A 145 -27.21 -6.92 19.67
N GLU A 146 -27.29 -5.77 18.99
CA GLU A 146 -28.51 -5.28 18.35
C GLU A 146 -29.02 -6.23 17.26
N MET A 147 -28.14 -6.72 16.39
CA MET A 147 -28.51 -7.66 15.32
C MET A 147 -29.04 -8.97 15.87
N TYR A 148 -28.35 -9.59 16.84
CA TYR A 148 -28.81 -10.82 17.47
C TYR A 148 -30.11 -10.61 18.28
N SER A 149 -30.29 -9.45 18.90
CA SER A 149 -31.56 -9.05 19.53
C SER A 149 -32.69 -8.96 18.50
N HIS A 150 -32.42 -8.38 17.32
CA HIS A 150 -33.40 -8.29 16.23
C HIS A 150 -33.87 -9.68 15.78
N TYR A 151 -32.98 -10.67 15.79
CA TYR A 151 -33.32 -12.07 15.46
C TYR A 151 -33.80 -12.89 16.65
N ASN A 152 -34.14 -12.24 17.78
CA ASN A 152 -34.58 -12.88 19.01
C ASN A 152 -33.57 -13.91 19.59
N ARG A 153 -32.30 -13.75 19.28
CA ARG A 153 -31.21 -14.60 19.77
C ARG A 153 -30.66 -14.04 21.10
N VAL A 154 -31.52 -14.09 22.12
CA VAL A 154 -31.33 -13.39 23.39
C VAL A 154 -30.00 -13.75 24.06
N SER A 155 -29.62 -15.02 24.09
CA SER A 155 -28.37 -15.47 24.72
C SER A 155 -27.12 -14.87 24.05
N GLN A 156 -27.10 -14.86 22.71
CA GLN A 156 -26.00 -14.26 21.95
C GLN A 156 -26.01 -12.73 22.08
N ALA A 157 -27.18 -12.11 22.03
CA ALA A 157 -27.31 -10.67 22.24
C ALA A 157 -26.73 -10.24 23.59
N LEU A 158 -27.08 -10.96 24.69
CA LEU A 158 -26.54 -10.70 26.02
C LEU A 158 -25.02 -10.81 26.04
N GLN A 159 -24.43 -11.86 25.45
CA GLN A 159 -22.98 -12.03 25.39
C GLN A 159 -22.29 -10.86 24.66
N TYR A 160 -22.88 -10.41 23.55
CA TYR A 160 -22.32 -9.30 22.78
C TYR A 160 -22.46 -7.95 23.50
N TYR A 161 -23.61 -7.69 24.13
CA TYR A 161 -23.77 -6.48 24.95
C TYR A 161 -22.81 -6.47 26.15
N GLU A 162 -22.56 -7.61 26.78
CA GLU A 162 -21.57 -7.73 27.87
C GLU A 162 -20.14 -7.48 27.38
N LYS A 163 -19.74 -8.06 26.25
CA LYS A 163 -18.46 -7.76 25.60
C LYS A 163 -18.34 -6.25 25.32
N SER A 164 -19.36 -5.66 24.71
CA SER A 164 -19.41 -4.23 24.40
C SER A 164 -19.26 -3.36 25.65
N TYR A 165 -20.04 -3.66 26.71
CA TYR A 165 -19.94 -2.98 28.00
C TYR A 165 -18.51 -2.99 28.55
N ASN A 166 -17.86 -4.16 28.53
CA ASN A 166 -16.51 -4.32 29.04
C ASN A 166 -15.49 -3.52 28.23
N TYR A 167 -15.62 -3.45 26.90
CA TYR A 167 -14.75 -2.64 26.05
C TYR A 167 -14.99 -1.14 26.23
N TYR A 168 -16.24 -0.70 26.35
CA TYR A 168 -16.53 0.70 26.69
C TYR A 168 -16.06 1.10 28.09
N LYS A 169 -16.04 0.15 29.03
CA LYS A 169 -15.47 0.35 30.36
C LYS A 169 -13.96 0.56 30.27
N LYS A 170 -13.24 -0.25 29.47
CA LYS A 170 -11.80 -0.06 29.22
C LYS A 170 -11.51 1.26 28.50
N ALA A 171 -12.41 1.71 27.62
CA ALA A 171 -12.31 2.99 26.94
C ALA A 171 -12.74 4.20 27.77
N ASN A 172 -13.23 3.97 29.01
CA ASN A 172 -13.75 5.01 29.91
C ASN A 172 -14.90 5.85 29.30
N LEU A 173 -15.88 5.18 28.70
CA LEU A 173 -17.02 5.77 28.01
C LEU A 173 -18.35 5.43 28.71
N PRO A 174 -18.71 6.11 29.82
CA PRO A 174 -19.87 5.77 30.63
C PRO A 174 -21.19 5.90 29.88
N GLN A 175 -21.31 6.84 28.96
CA GLN A 175 -22.52 7.00 28.13
C GLN A 175 -22.79 5.74 27.29
N HIS A 176 -21.77 5.17 26.66
CA HIS A 176 -21.89 3.96 25.87
C HIS A 176 -22.16 2.72 26.76
N GLN A 177 -21.55 2.69 27.95
CA GLN A 177 -21.85 1.64 28.94
C GLN A 177 -23.32 1.63 29.33
N ALA A 178 -23.94 2.81 29.54
CA ALA A 178 -25.35 2.93 29.86
C ALA A 178 -26.25 2.32 28.76
N TYR A 179 -25.91 2.50 27.48
CA TYR A 179 -26.65 1.87 26.39
C TYR A 179 -26.56 0.33 26.42
N GLN A 180 -25.39 -0.21 26.78
CA GLN A 180 -25.25 -1.67 26.84
C GLN A 180 -26.05 -2.27 28.01
N LEU A 181 -26.03 -1.63 29.17
CA LEU A 181 -26.87 -2.04 30.29
C LEU A 181 -28.37 -1.95 29.97
N TYR A 182 -28.77 -0.90 29.26
CA TYR A 182 -30.12 -0.77 28.72
C TYR A 182 -30.47 -1.95 27.78
N GLY A 183 -29.61 -2.27 26.81
CA GLY A 183 -29.78 -3.40 25.91
C GLY A 183 -29.92 -4.74 26.64
N MET A 184 -29.04 -4.99 27.62
CA MET A 184 -29.12 -6.18 28.47
C MET A 184 -30.43 -6.22 29.27
N GLY A 185 -30.86 -5.08 29.82
CA GLY A 185 -32.14 -4.96 30.51
C GLY A 185 -33.31 -5.31 29.62
N MET A 186 -33.31 -4.86 28.37
CA MET A 186 -34.33 -5.21 27.37
C MET A 186 -34.36 -6.73 27.09
N MET A 187 -33.19 -7.35 26.99
CA MET A 187 -33.09 -8.81 26.81
C MET A 187 -33.64 -9.58 28.00
N HIS A 188 -33.37 -9.14 29.22
CA HIS A 188 -33.95 -9.75 30.43
C HIS A 188 -35.46 -9.54 30.54
N LEU A 189 -36.01 -8.42 30.05
CA LEU A 189 -37.48 -8.26 29.94
C LEU A 189 -38.07 -9.29 28.96
N GLY A 190 -37.42 -9.51 27.82
CA GLY A 190 -37.85 -10.54 26.86
C GLY A 190 -37.82 -11.96 27.45
N LEU A 191 -36.91 -12.23 28.39
CA LEU A 191 -36.86 -13.50 29.15
C LEU A 191 -37.78 -13.53 30.38
N GLN A 192 -38.60 -12.53 30.59
CA GLN A 192 -39.46 -12.36 31.76
C GLN A 192 -38.71 -12.24 33.11
N ASN A 193 -37.42 -12.01 33.07
CA ASN A 193 -36.57 -11.75 34.25
C ASN A 193 -36.62 -10.26 34.65
N VAL A 194 -37.81 -9.84 35.07
CA VAL A 194 -38.14 -8.43 35.29
C VAL A 194 -37.27 -7.79 36.35
N ASP A 195 -36.98 -8.51 37.45
CA ASP A 195 -36.15 -7.99 38.52
C ASP A 195 -34.73 -7.67 38.03
N ARG A 196 -34.17 -8.57 37.26
CA ARG A 196 -32.82 -8.36 36.69
C ARG A 196 -32.82 -7.22 35.68
N ALA A 197 -33.89 -7.07 34.90
CA ALA A 197 -34.04 -5.94 33.99
C ALA A 197 -34.06 -4.60 34.71
N ILE A 198 -34.81 -4.51 35.82
CA ILE A 198 -34.89 -3.29 36.65
C ILE A 198 -33.51 -2.95 37.23
N GLU A 199 -32.79 -3.93 37.81
CA GLU A 199 -31.41 -3.71 38.30
C GLU A 199 -30.48 -3.13 37.24
N LEU A 200 -30.54 -3.65 36.00
CA LEU A 200 -29.72 -3.19 34.88
C LEU A 200 -30.12 -1.77 34.44
N PHE A 201 -31.42 -1.48 34.37
CA PHE A 201 -31.92 -0.13 34.07
C PHE A 201 -31.51 0.88 35.14
N GLU A 202 -31.55 0.51 36.43
CA GLU A 202 -31.06 1.38 37.51
C GLU A 202 -29.55 1.64 37.40
N GLN A 203 -28.76 0.62 37.04
CA GLN A 203 -27.32 0.81 36.79
C GLN A 203 -27.09 1.74 35.60
N ALA A 204 -27.84 1.54 34.50
CA ALA A 204 -27.79 2.40 33.32
C ALA A 204 -28.17 3.86 33.67
N GLY A 205 -29.21 4.03 34.49
CA GLY A 205 -29.66 5.34 34.97
C GLY A 205 -28.57 6.08 35.74
N ARG A 206 -27.91 5.40 36.67
CA ARG A 206 -26.79 5.97 37.45
C ARG A 206 -25.64 6.45 36.55
N LEU A 207 -25.30 5.67 35.51
CA LEU A 207 -24.27 6.08 34.56
C LEU A 207 -24.73 7.26 33.67
N ALA A 208 -26.01 7.28 33.28
CA ALA A 208 -26.58 8.38 32.50
C ALA A 208 -26.57 9.68 33.30
N ASP A 209 -26.92 9.63 34.59
CA ASP A 209 -26.92 10.78 35.49
C ASP A 209 -25.49 11.32 35.74
N SER A 210 -24.54 10.45 36.02
CA SER A 210 -23.14 10.84 36.25
C SER A 210 -22.47 11.48 35.03
N SER A 211 -22.94 11.16 33.84
CA SER A 211 -22.42 11.67 32.56
C SER A 211 -23.27 12.80 31.94
N ASN A 212 -24.31 13.27 32.64
CA ASN A 212 -25.29 14.25 32.12
C ASN A 212 -25.90 13.87 30.77
N PHE A 213 -26.08 12.57 30.53
CA PHE A 213 -26.53 12.05 29.23
C PHE A 213 -28.04 11.79 29.24
N THR A 214 -28.81 12.83 28.95
CA THR A 214 -30.28 12.80 29.02
C THR A 214 -30.93 11.93 27.95
N ALA A 215 -30.31 11.76 26.77
CA ALA A 215 -30.92 11.03 25.66
C ALA A 215 -31.28 9.58 26.00
N ILE A 216 -30.41 8.84 26.72
CA ILE A 216 -30.71 7.47 27.15
C ILE A 216 -31.65 7.42 28.35
N LYS A 217 -31.67 8.48 29.17
CA LYS A 217 -32.50 8.51 30.39
C LYS A 217 -33.97 8.34 30.06
N ARG A 218 -34.47 8.93 28.97
CA ARG A 218 -35.84 8.71 28.47
C ARG A 218 -36.13 7.22 28.21
N LEU A 219 -35.23 6.53 27.49
CA LEU A 219 -35.38 5.13 27.16
C LEU A 219 -35.40 4.27 28.43
N ILE A 220 -34.47 4.54 29.36
CA ILE A 220 -34.38 3.83 30.63
C ILE A 220 -35.66 3.99 31.46
N LEU A 221 -36.12 5.22 31.67
CA LEU A 221 -37.33 5.50 32.46
C LEU A 221 -38.60 4.91 31.82
N SER A 222 -38.68 4.97 30.49
CA SER A 222 -39.80 4.35 29.76
C SER A 222 -39.81 2.83 29.95
N MET A 223 -38.67 2.16 29.88
CA MET A 223 -38.60 0.71 30.09
C MET A 223 -38.74 0.31 31.55
N MET A 224 -38.29 1.12 32.50
CA MET A 224 -38.56 0.93 33.91
C MET A 224 -40.09 1.00 34.18
N ALA A 225 -40.78 1.96 33.57
CA ALA A 225 -42.26 2.03 33.68
C ALA A 225 -42.91 0.76 33.10
N CYS A 226 -42.44 0.24 31.97
CA CYS A 226 -42.88 -1.03 31.41
C CYS A 226 -42.58 -2.21 32.35
N ALA A 227 -41.38 -2.29 32.90
CA ALA A 227 -40.95 -3.37 33.79
C ALA A 227 -41.80 -3.43 35.09
N TYR A 228 -41.96 -2.29 35.75
CA TYR A 228 -42.80 -2.20 36.94
C TYR A 228 -44.28 -2.50 36.61
N ASN A 229 -44.78 -2.05 35.44
CA ASN A 229 -46.14 -2.39 35.03
C ASN A 229 -46.30 -3.91 34.85
N GLY A 230 -45.29 -4.58 34.27
CA GLY A 230 -45.29 -6.05 34.12
C GLY A 230 -45.27 -6.80 35.47
N LYS A 231 -44.71 -6.19 36.50
CA LYS A 231 -44.79 -6.70 37.90
C LYS A 231 -46.08 -6.35 38.64
N GLU A 232 -47.01 -5.62 38.02
CA GLU A 232 -48.21 -5.06 38.65
C GLU A 232 -47.87 -4.03 39.75
N ASP A 233 -46.63 -3.53 39.81
CA ASP A 233 -46.25 -2.41 40.68
C ASP A 233 -46.59 -1.08 40.00
N TYR A 234 -47.86 -0.77 39.96
CA TYR A 234 -48.40 0.43 39.29
C TYR A 234 -47.93 1.73 39.96
N ARG A 235 -47.50 1.67 41.25
CA ARG A 235 -46.97 2.83 41.95
C ARG A 235 -45.60 3.23 41.43
N SER A 236 -44.68 2.28 41.38
CA SER A 236 -43.34 2.49 40.84
C SER A 236 -43.38 2.79 39.34
N SER A 237 -44.25 2.10 38.59
CA SER A 237 -44.47 2.35 37.16
C SER A 237 -44.92 3.80 36.91
N TYR A 238 -45.91 4.28 37.70
CA TYR A 238 -46.38 5.68 37.62
C TYR A 238 -45.29 6.69 37.96
N LYS A 239 -44.47 6.40 39.00
CA LYS A 239 -43.35 7.26 39.39
C LYS A 239 -42.33 7.38 38.23
N ALA A 240 -41.91 6.27 37.63
CA ALA A 240 -40.98 6.26 36.49
C ALA A 240 -41.55 7.02 35.30
N LEU A 241 -42.83 6.82 34.99
CA LEU A 241 -43.51 7.54 33.90
C LEU A 241 -43.54 9.05 34.14
N LYS A 242 -43.88 9.48 35.36
CA LYS A 242 -43.91 10.90 35.74
C LYS A 242 -42.51 11.56 35.76
N GLU A 243 -41.50 10.83 36.19
CA GLU A 243 -40.13 11.30 36.06
C GLU A 243 -39.74 11.50 34.57
N CYS A 244 -40.08 10.54 33.71
CA CYS A 244 -39.87 10.67 32.29
C CYS A 244 -40.60 11.90 31.70
N GLU A 245 -41.91 12.10 32.06
CA GLU A 245 -42.69 13.29 31.67
C GLU A 245 -42.13 14.61 32.20
N SER A 246 -41.40 14.62 33.31
CA SER A 246 -40.79 15.83 33.86
C SER A 246 -39.53 16.28 33.05
N LEU A 247 -38.89 15.32 32.40
CA LEU A 247 -37.65 15.56 31.65
C LEU A 247 -37.87 15.77 30.15
N PHE A 248 -38.96 15.24 29.62
CA PHE A 248 -39.21 15.21 28.18
C PHE A 248 -40.67 15.60 27.86
N SER A 249 -40.90 16.12 26.67
CA SER A 249 -42.28 16.40 26.23
C SER A 249 -43.12 15.12 26.06
N LYS A 250 -44.45 15.26 26.22
CA LYS A 250 -45.35 14.13 25.99
C LYS A 250 -45.26 13.60 24.54
N ASP A 251 -44.98 14.47 23.58
CA ASP A 251 -44.81 14.08 22.19
C ASP A 251 -43.57 13.23 21.97
N GLU A 252 -42.51 13.42 22.73
CA GLU A 252 -41.30 12.62 22.67
C GLU A 252 -41.44 11.26 23.38
N ILE A 253 -42.22 11.20 24.50
CA ILE A 253 -42.37 10.00 25.31
C ILE A 253 -43.35 9.03 24.63
N TYR A 254 -44.51 9.51 24.23
CA TYR A 254 -45.58 8.70 23.69
C TYR A 254 -45.48 8.50 22.17
N THR A 255 -44.27 8.24 21.67
CA THR A 255 -44.02 7.84 20.30
C THR A 255 -44.01 6.33 20.10
N TYR A 256 -44.05 5.56 21.17
CA TYR A 256 -44.00 4.10 21.16
C TYR A 256 -45.29 3.48 21.71
N THR A 257 -45.75 2.43 21.05
CA THR A 257 -46.99 1.70 21.42
C THR A 257 -46.91 1.15 22.85
N ASP A 258 -45.77 0.59 23.26
CA ASP A 258 -45.58 0.02 24.59
C ASP A 258 -45.81 1.04 25.72
N ILE A 259 -45.28 2.24 25.59
CA ILE A 259 -45.46 3.29 26.60
C ILE A 259 -46.89 3.80 26.64
N CYS A 260 -47.52 3.92 25.49
CA CYS A 260 -48.96 4.24 25.43
C CYS A 260 -49.78 3.18 26.17
N GLY A 261 -49.47 1.89 25.95
CA GLY A 261 -50.10 0.80 26.66
C GLY A 261 -49.89 0.82 28.17
N VAL A 262 -48.65 1.06 28.61
CA VAL A 262 -48.32 1.22 30.04
C VAL A 262 -49.07 2.39 30.66
N ALA A 263 -49.12 3.55 30.01
CA ALA A 263 -49.87 4.71 30.48
C ALA A 263 -51.38 4.39 30.60
N ALA A 264 -51.95 3.76 29.55
CA ALA A 264 -53.34 3.35 29.56
C ALA A 264 -53.67 2.45 30.76
N ASN A 265 -52.79 1.46 31.05
CA ASN A 265 -53.00 0.53 32.16
C ASN A 265 -52.84 1.24 33.55
N ILE A 266 -51.81 2.08 33.71
CA ILE A 266 -51.61 2.86 34.92
C ILE A 266 -52.82 3.74 35.23
N TYR A 267 -53.35 4.49 34.24
CA TYR A 267 -54.47 5.38 34.46
C TYR A 267 -55.78 4.60 34.70
N ALA A 268 -55.96 3.42 34.08
CA ALA A 268 -57.08 2.52 34.39
C ALA A 268 -57.04 2.12 35.90
N HIS A 269 -55.89 1.69 36.40
CA HIS A 269 -55.75 1.33 37.84
C HIS A 269 -55.89 2.52 38.81
N ARG A 270 -55.69 3.72 38.32
CA ARG A 270 -55.94 4.95 39.06
C ARG A 270 -57.40 5.41 38.97
N GLY A 271 -58.25 4.75 38.23
CA GLY A 271 -59.63 5.12 37.99
C GLY A 271 -59.88 6.22 37.00
N ASP A 272 -58.85 6.70 36.31
CA ASP A 272 -58.95 7.73 35.28
C ASP A 272 -59.25 7.07 33.90
N LYS A 273 -60.52 6.87 33.66
CA LYS A 273 -60.97 6.19 32.43
C LYS A 273 -60.76 7.01 31.17
N GLU A 274 -60.78 8.32 31.23
CA GLU A 274 -60.60 9.18 30.06
C GLU A 274 -59.14 9.16 29.59
N LEU A 275 -58.18 9.37 30.46
CA LEU A 275 -56.76 9.27 30.14
C LEU A 275 -56.38 7.84 29.75
N SER A 276 -56.91 6.83 30.41
CA SER A 276 -56.66 5.45 30.02
C SER A 276 -57.10 5.20 28.56
N ARG A 277 -58.32 5.62 28.18
CA ARG A 277 -58.80 5.47 26.82
C ARG A 277 -57.96 6.27 25.81
N TYR A 278 -57.65 7.51 26.14
CA TYR A 278 -56.82 8.35 25.28
C TYR A 278 -55.47 7.69 24.91
N TYR A 279 -54.76 7.16 25.91
CA TYR A 279 -53.47 6.51 25.65
C TYR A 279 -53.61 5.17 24.93
N LEU A 280 -54.67 4.42 25.18
CA LEU A 280 -54.96 3.18 24.44
C LEU A 280 -55.22 3.45 22.96
N ASP A 281 -56.05 4.44 22.64
CA ASP A 281 -56.34 4.84 21.26
C ASP A 281 -55.08 5.36 20.53
N LYS A 282 -54.22 6.09 21.24
CA LYS A 282 -52.92 6.52 20.73
C LYS A 282 -52.02 5.31 20.44
N GLY A 283 -51.99 4.32 21.33
CA GLY A 283 -51.25 3.06 21.11
C GLY A 283 -51.71 2.32 19.88
N TRP A 284 -53.03 2.17 19.69
CA TRP A 284 -53.62 1.58 18.48
C TRP A 284 -53.26 2.32 17.20
N SER A 285 -53.29 3.66 17.25
CA SER A 285 -52.89 4.49 16.10
C SER A 285 -51.42 4.27 15.72
N LEU A 286 -50.53 4.11 16.70
CA LEU A 286 -49.11 3.82 16.46
C LEU A 286 -48.89 2.40 15.94
N ALA A 287 -49.59 1.39 16.51
CA ALA A 287 -49.50 0.01 16.05
C ALA A 287 -49.90 -0.12 14.57
N ASN A 288 -50.95 0.58 14.14
CA ASN A 288 -51.43 0.56 12.77
C ASN A 288 -50.51 1.27 11.75
N ARG A 289 -49.50 2.02 12.19
CA ARG A 289 -48.54 2.68 11.31
C ARG A 289 -47.40 1.78 10.88
N HIS A 290 -47.24 0.61 11.48
CA HIS A 290 -46.19 -0.32 11.08
C HIS A 290 -46.44 -0.88 9.68
N ILE A 291 -45.43 -0.80 8.81
CA ILE A 291 -45.50 -1.26 7.41
C ILE A 291 -45.43 -2.80 7.35
N ASP A 292 -44.66 -3.40 8.25
CA ASP A 292 -44.56 -4.84 8.37
C ASP A 292 -45.76 -5.43 9.10
N THR A 293 -46.43 -6.38 8.44
CA THR A 293 -47.66 -7.01 8.93
C THR A 293 -47.44 -7.76 10.24
N ILE A 294 -46.29 -8.38 10.46
CA ILE A 294 -45.99 -9.14 11.68
C ILE A 294 -45.84 -8.19 12.86
N THR A 295 -45.00 -7.15 12.70
CA THR A 295 -44.79 -6.12 13.72
C THR A 295 -46.09 -5.37 14.04
N MET A 296 -46.89 -5.03 13.03
CA MET A 296 -48.22 -4.42 13.21
C MET A 296 -49.13 -5.31 14.06
N ARG A 297 -49.28 -6.59 13.74
CA ARG A 297 -50.12 -7.55 14.49
C ARG A 297 -49.62 -7.75 15.92
N TYR A 298 -48.31 -7.78 16.14
CA TYR A 298 -47.71 -7.86 17.46
C TYR A 298 -48.16 -6.70 18.35
N TYR A 299 -48.04 -5.47 17.88
CA TYR A 299 -48.43 -4.28 18.64
C TYR A 299 -49.97 -4.18 18.78
N GLN A 300 -50.72 -4.58 17.76
CA GLN A 300 -52.19 -4.69 17.86
C GLN A 300 -52.61 -5.68 18.95
N SER A 301 -51.94 -6.84 19.03
CA SER A 301 -52.19 -7.84 20.07
C SER A 301 -51.90 -7.28 21.46
N LYS A 302 -50.84 -6.53 21.63
CA LYS A 302 -50.54 -5.84 22.88
C LYS A 302 -51.62 -4.84 23.27
N CYS A 303 -52.10 -4.01 22.34
CA CYS A 303 -53.19 -3.08 22.59
C CYS A 303 -54.47 -3.83 22.98
N LEU A 304 -54.78 -4.95 22.32
CA LEU A 304 -55.94 -5.79 22.63
C LEU A 304 -55.89 -6.38 24.04
N ILE A 305 -54.73 -6.89 24.45
CA ILE A 305 -54.48 -7.41 25.81
C ILE A 305 -54.76 -6.33 26.85
N ILE A 306 -54.20 -5.13 26.66
CA ILE A 306 -54.36 -4.00 27.56
C ILE A 306 -55.85 -3.57 27.60
N GLU A 307 -56.50 -3.48 26.46
CA GLU A 307 -57.94 -3.14 26.39
C GLU A 307 -58.81 -4.14 27.16
N GLN A 308 -58.52 -5.45 27.07
CA GLN A 308 -59.19 -6.48 27.82
C GLN A 308 -58.90 -6.40 29.32
N GLN A 309 -57.67 -6.13 29.72
CA GLN A 309 -57.29 -5.91 31.12
C GLN A 309 -58.04 -4.72 31.74
N ILE A 310 -58.15 -3.63 30.98
CA ILE A 310 -58.85 -2.41 31.41
C ILE A 310 -60.36 -2.63 31.49
N THR A 311 -60.98 -3.36 30.55
CA THR A 311 -62.44 -3.45 30.43
C THR A 311 -63.09 -4.58 31.24
N LYS A 312 -62.42 -5.72 31.44
CA LYS A 312 -63.05 -6.91 32.04
C LYS A 312 -62.16 -7.73 32.98
N GLY A 313 -60.91 -7.42 33.22
CA GLY A 313 -60.03 -8.24 34.06
C GLY A 313 -59.77 -9.67 33.56
N TYR A 314 -60.04 -9.95 32.29
CA TYR A 314 -59.97 -11.32 31.73
C TYR A 314 -58.60 -11.61 31.10
N LYS A 315 -57.95 -12.66 31.60
CA LYS A 315 -56.66 -13.13 31.11
C LYS A 315 -56.71 -14.17 29.96
N ALA A 316 -57.83 -14.82 29.68
CA ALA A 316 -57.79 -16.14 29.05
C ALA A 316 -57.68 -16.16 27.51
N TYR A 317 -58.34 -15.27 26.79
CA TYR A 317 -58.36 -15.38 25.30
C TYR A 317 -57.22 -14.65 24.60
N SER A 318 -56.82 -13.55 25.15
CA SER A 318 -55.72 -12.73 24.61
C SER A 318 -54.35 -13.35 24.85
N ALA A 319 -54.17 -14.10 25.94
CA ALA A 319 -52.92 -14.79 26.20
C ALA A 319 -52.61 -15.85 25.15
N VAL A 320 -53.62 -16.63 24.74
CA VAL A 320 -53.48 -17.66 23.70
C VAL A 320 -53.14 -17.04 22.34
N LEU A 321 -53.77 -15.93 21.97
CA LEU A 321 -53.44 -15.22 20.71
C LEU A 321 -52.03 -14.58 20.74
N TYR A 322 -51.62 -14.09 21.89
CA TYR A 322 -50.29 -13.53 22.07
C TYR A 322 -49.22 -14.62 22.05
N GLU A 323 -49.49 -15.76 22.73
CA GLU A 323 -48.56 -16.91 22.71
C GLU A 323 -48.49 -17.54 21.30
N ASP A 324 -49.59 -17.67 20.56
CA ASP A 324 -49.58 -18.13 19.15
C ASP A 324 -48.82 -17.15 18.24
N LEU A 325 -48.96 -15.84 18.46
CA LEU A 325 -48.27 -14.82 17.71
C LEU A 325 -46.76 -14.81 18.06
N LEU A 326 -46.40 -14.95 19.33
CA LEU A 326 -45.02 -15.10 19.79
C LEU A 326 -44.41 -16.40 19.24
N ALA A 327 -45.15 -17.51 19.24
CA ALA A 327 -44.66 -18.76 18.66
C ALA A 327 -44.39 -18.61 17.16
N ARG A 328 -45.28 -17.93 16.41
CA ARG A 328 -45.06 -17.64 14.97
C ARG A 328 -43.92 -16.68 14.72
N ILE A 329 -43.71 -15.65 15.56
CA ILE A 329 -42.58 -14.75 15.50
C ILE A 329 -41.27 -15.52 15.82
N ASN A 330 -41.32 -16.40 16.82
CA ASN A 330 -40.19 -17.27 17.18
C ASN A 330 -39.90 -18.30 16.09
N ASP A 331 -40.93 -18.84 15.42
CA ASP A 331 -40.78 -19.78 14.30
C ASP A 331 -40.15 -19.09 13.07
N VAL A 332 -40.56 -17.86 12.79
CA VAL A 332 -39.90 -17.02 11.76
C VAL A 332 -38.46 -16.65 12.16
N SER A 333 -38.20 -16.46 13.45
CA SER A 333 -36.86 -16.19 13.96
C SER A 333 -35.99 -17.45 14.06
N ASN A 334 -36.58 -18.65 14.07
CA ASN A 334 -35.91 -19.94 13.97
C ASN A 334 -35.56 -20.35 12.52
N ASN A 335 -35.79 -19.47 11.55
CA ASN A 335 -35.23 -19.63 10.23
C ASN A 335 -33.69 -19.82 10.40
N PRO A 336 -33.03 -20.70 9.61
CA PRO A 336 -31.66 -21.16 9.83
C PRO A 336 -30.61 -20.04 9.61
N ILE A 337 -30.77 -18.96 10.38
CA ILE A 337 -29.85 -17.83 10.37
C ILE A 337 -28.44 -18.28 10.77
N ASP A 338 -28.34 -19.14 11.79
CA ASP A 338 -27.03 -19.64 12.25
C ASP A 338 -26.38 -20.53 11.17
N ASP A 339 -27.18 -21.36 10.48
CA ASP A 339 -26.68 -22.20 9.39
C ASP A 339 -26.36 -21.36 8.14
N ALA A 340 -27.22 -20.42 7.78
CA ALA A 340 -26.98 -19.50 6.67
C ALA A 340 -25.77 -18.58 6.95
N GLN A 341 -25.65 -18.06 8.16
CA GLN A 341 -24.51 -17.23 8.57
C GLN A 341 -23.22 -18.04 8.55
N SER A 342 -23.22 -19.26 9.10
CA SER A 342 -22.05 -20.13 9.09
C SER A 342 -21.65 -20.53 7.67
N LEU A 343 -22.64 -20.83 6.80
CA LEU A 343 -22.40 -21.16 5.40
C LEU A 343 -21.82 -19.97 4.63
N ILE A 344 -22.42 -18.78 4.76
CA ILE A 344 -21.97 -17.57 4.09
C ILE A 344 -20.58 -17.17 4.62
N LEU A 345 -20.35 -17.30 5.92
CA LEU A 345 -19.05 -17.04 6.52
C LEU A 345 -17.98 -18.01 5.98
N THR A 346 -18.33 -19.28 5.88
CA THR A 346 -17.46 -20.32 5.32
C THR A 346 -17.16 -20.07 3.85
N GLN A 347 -18.16 -19.74 3.04
CA GLN A 347 -17.99 -19.40 1.62
C GLN A 347 -17.09 -18.17 1.45
N LYS A 348 -17.31 -17.13 2.23
CA LYS A 348 -16.48 -15.94 2.14
C LYS A 348 -15.05 -16.17 2.64
N ASN A 349 -14.86 -16.96 3.69
CA ASN A 349 -13.52 -17.35 4.13
C ASN A 349 -12.80 -18.13 3.01
N ALA A 350 -13.48 -19.04 2.33
CA ALA A 350 -12.94 -19.74 1.18
C ALA A 350 -12.58 -18.79 0.02
N GLU A 351 -13.43 -17.79 -0.26
CA GLU A 351 -13.12 -16.74 -1.25
C GLU A 351 -11.92 -15.89 -0.84
N LEU A 352 -11.80 -15.53 0.44
CA LEU A 352 -10.66 -14.78 0.96
C LEU A 352 -9.37 -15.60 0.89
N GLU A 353 -9.43 -16.89 1.22
CA GLU A 353 -8.30 -17.80 1.07
C GLU A 353 -7.88 -17.95 -0.39
N GLU A 354 -8.86 -18.08 -1.31
CA GLU A 354 -8.57 -18.12 -2.75
C GLU A 354 -7.94 -16.82 -3.25
N LYS A 355 -8.46 -15.66 -2.83
CA LYS A 355 -7.86 -14.35 -3.15
C LYS A 355 -6.45 -14.22 -2.58
N ALA A 356 -6.25 -14.63 -1.32
CA ALA A 356 -4.94 -14.62 -0.68
C ALA A 356 -3.95 -15.56 -1.38
N TYR A 357 -4.41 -16.73 -1.83
CA TYR A 357 -3.61 -17.69 -2.61
C TYR A 357 -3.23 -17.10 -3.98
N LYS A 358 -4.18 -16.51 -4.72
CA LYS A 358 -3.91 -15.82 -5.99
C LYS A 358 -2.91 -14.68 -5.80
N LEU A 359 -3.03 -13.93 -4.71
CA LEU A 359 -2.10 -12.86 -4.38
C LEU A 359 -0.70 -13.39 -4.06
N LYS A 360 -0.58 -14.49 -3.31
CA LYS A 360 0.71 -15.17 -3.05
C LYS A 360 1.36 -15.61 -4.37
N ILE A 361 0.60 -16.23 -5.28
CA ILE A 361 1.10 -16.61 -6.61
C ILE A 361 1.59 -15.37 -7.37
N PHE A 362 0.84 -14.28 -7.34
CA PHE A 362 1.22 -13.03 -8.00
C PHE A 362 2.54 -12.46 -7.44
N TYR A 363 2.72 -12.45 -6.11
CA TYR A 363 3.99 -12.02 -5.50
C TYR A 363 5.15 -12.96 -5.83
N ILE A 364 4.90 -14.29 -5.88
CA ILE A 364 5.92 -15.26 -6.31
C ILE A 364 6.30 -15.00 -7.77
N ALA A 365 5.34 -14.74 -8.65
CA ALA A 365 5.59 -14.44 -10.06
C ALA A 365 6.38 -13.13 -10.23
N ILE A 366 6.04 -12.08 -9.47
CA ILE A 366 6.79 -10.83 -9.47
C ILE A 366 8.21 -11.03 -8.95
N SER A 367 8.40 -11.74 -7.83
CA SER A 367 9.73 -12.01 -7.29
C SER A 367 10.57 -12.86 -8.25
N ALA A 368 9.97 -13.85 -8.93
CA ALA A 368 10.63 -14.60 -9.97
C ALA A 368 11.04 -13.71 -11.15
N LEU A 369 10.19 -12.77 -11.56
CA LEU A 369 10.52 -11.79 -12.60
C LEU A 369 11.70 -10.90 -12.19
N PHE A 370 11.71 -10.41 -10.94
CA PHE A 370 12.84 -9.64 -10.41
C PHE A 370 14.13 -10.45 -10.39
N ILE A 371 14.08 -11.74 -10.02
CA ILE A 371 15.24 -12.64 -10.07
C ILE A 371 15.74 -12.81 -11.50
N ILE A 372 14.83 -13.00 -12.47
CA ILE A 372 15.19 -13.12 -13.90
C ILE A 372 15.85 -11.84 -14.39
N ILE A 373 15.30 -10.67 -14.07
CA ILE A 373 15.87 -9.37 -14.42
C ILE A 373 17.24 -9.21 -13.76
N PHE A 374 17.38 -9.56 -12.48
CA PHE A 374 18.65 -9.51 -11.77
C PHE A 374 19.70 -10.41 -12.43
N VAL A 375 19.34 -11.66 -12.75
CA VAL A 375 20.21 -12.60 -13.46
C VAL A 375 20.59 -12.04 -14.84
N ALA A 376 19.64 -11.48 -15.58
CA ALA A 376 19.91 -10.84 -16.86
C ALA A 376 20.88 -9.67 -16.75
N ILE A 377 20.74 -8.84 -15.70
CA ILE A 377 21.65 -7.74 -15.40
C ILE A 377 23.06 -8.28 -15.07
N VAL A 378 23.14 -9.31 -14.23
CA VAL A 378 24.41 -9.93 -13.87
C VAL A 378 25.10 -10.54 -15.11
N VAL A 379 24.34 -11.24 -15.96
CA VAL A 379 24.85 -11.80 -17.23
C VAL A 379 25.29 -10.68 -18.17
N TYR A 380 24.52 -9.58 -18.26
CA TYR A 380 24.89 -8.42 -19.07
C TYR A 380 26.17 -7.78 -18.56
N ILE A 381 26.30 -7.54 -17.24
CA ILE A 381 27.49 -6.98 -16.61
C ILE A 381 28.69 -7.91 -16.87
N ARG A 382 28.52 -9.22 -16.68
CA ARG A 382 29.57 -10.22 -16.93
C ARG A 382 30.01 -10.23 -18.40
N ARG A 383 29.05 -10.18 -19.35
CA ARG A 383 29.38 -10.08 -20.79
C ARG A 383 30.07 -8.76 -21.14
N TRP A 384 29.61 -7.64 -20.54
CA TRP A 384 30.24 -6.35 -20.72
C TRP A 384 31.67 -6.33 -20.16
N TYR A 385 31.85 -6.88 -18.96
CA TYR A 385 33.16 -7.02 -18.32
C TYR A 385 34.08 -7.92 -19.15
N ASN A 386 33.60 -9.08 -19.60
CA ASN A 386 34.38 -9.99 -20.45
C ASN A 386 34.75 -9.32 -21.79
N ARG A 387 33.84 -8.58 -22.44
CA ARG A 387 34.18 -7.80 -23.65
C ARG A 387 35.25 -6.74 -23.36
N LYS A 388 35.15 -6.05 -22.24
CA LYS A 388 36.16 -5.07 -21.82
C LYS A 388 37.51 -5.72 -21.53
N MET A 389 37.50 -6.93 -20.93
CA MET A 389 38.71 -7.70 -20.67
C MET A 389 39.35 -8.23 -21.96
N VAL A 390 38.53 -8.74 -22.91
CA VAL A 390 39.01 -9.18 -24.23
C VAL A 390 39.66 -8.00 -24.99
N ASN A 391 39.01 -6.82 -24.95
CA ASN A 391 39.60 -5.63 -25.59
C ASN A 391 40.90 -5.20 -24.90
N LYS A 392 40.98 -5.22 -23.57
CA LYS A 392 42.22 -4.97 -22.84
C LYS A 392 43.31 -6.01 -23.14
N ASN A 393 42.95 -7.28 -23.24
CA ASN A 393 43.90 -8.34 -23.59
C ASN A 393 44.40 -8.19 -25.03
N MET A 394 43.53 -7.80 -25.98
CA MET A 394 43.98 -7.47 -27.35
C MET A 394 44.92 -6.28 -27.36
N GLU A 395 44.65 -5.25 -26.55
CA GLU A 395 45.51 -4.08 -26.38
C GLU A 395 46.88 -4.48 -25.80
N ILE A 396 46.88 -5.32 -24.76
CA ILE A 396 48.13 -5.87 -24.15
C ILE A 396 48.89 -6.73 -25.17
N THR A 397 48.21 -7.58 -25.94
CA THR A 397 48.85 -8.42 -26.97
C THR A 397 49.45 -7.57 -28.08
N ALA A 398 48.78 -6.49 -28.47
CA ALA A 398 49.30 -5.55 -29.44
C ALA A 398 50.50 -4.80 -28.90
N TYR A 399 50.51 -4.41 -27.61
CA TYR A 399 51.68 -3.81 -26.96
C TYR A 399 52.88 -4.77 -26.89
N LEU A 400 52.60 -6.06 -26.57
CA LEU A 400 53.67 -7.07 -26.56
C LEU A 400 54.24 -7.33 -27.95
N ALA A 401 53.39 -7.34 -29.00
CA ALA A 401 53.85 -7.47 -30.39
C ALA A 401 54.79 -6.31 -30.81
N VAL A 402 54.50 -5.08 -30.35
CA VAL A 402 55.38 -3.91 -30.58
C VAL A 402 56.70 -4.07 -29.84
N ILE A 403 56.69 -4.60 -28.62
CA ILE A 403 57.91 -4.86 -27.85
C ILE A 403 58.77 -5.93 -28.53
N ASP A 404 58.16 -7.00 -29.04
CA ASP A 404 58.89 -8.06 -29.76
C ASP A 404 59.48 -7.52 -31.08
N GLU A 405 58.71 -6.69 -31.82
CA GLU A 405 59.19 -6.04 -33.04
C GLU A 405 60.35 -5.08 -32.80
N LEU A 406 60.29 -4.30 -31.70
CA LEU A 406 61.42 -3.45 -31.25
C LEU A 406 62.62 -4.30 -30.86
N ARG A 407 62.41 -5.41 -30.16
CA ARG A 407 63.43 -6.36 -29.77
C ARG A 407 64.12 -6.99 -30.97
N ASP A 408 63.35 -7.46 -31.97
CA ASP A 408 63.88 -8.07 -33.17
C ASP A 408 64.65 -7.06 -34.03
N SER A 409 64.12 -5.82 -34.13
CA SER A 409 64.80 -4.71 -34.80
C SER A 409 66.16 -4.36 -34.16
N VAL A 410 66.20 -4.35 -32.81
CA VAL A 410 67.45 -4.11 -32.06
C VAL A 410 68.38 -5.30 -32.13
N HIS A 411 67.85 -6.56 -32.14
CA HIS A 411 68.66 -7.77 -32.26
C HIS A 411 69.34 -7.87 -33.65
N ASN A 412 68.61 -7.59 -34.73
CA ASN A 412 69.14 -7.60 -36.08
C ASN A 412 70.19 -6.49 -36.35
N GLN A 413 70.13 -5.36 -35.64
CA GLN A 413 71.06 -4.29 -35.68
C GLN A 413 72.28 -4.47 -34.74
N SER A 414 72.15 -5.33 -33.69
CA SER A 414 73.19 -5.58 -32.74
C SER A 414 74.34 -6.40 -33.31
N GLN A 415 74.19 -7.08 -34.43
CA GLN A 415 75.31 -7.72 -35.15
C GLN A 415 76.25 -6.73 -35.82
N ASP A 416 75.81 -5.50 -36.14
CA ASP A 416 76.60 -4.46 -36.75
C ASP A 416 77.13 -3.39 -35.77
N ILE A 417 76.71 -3.33 -34.52
CA ILE A 417 77.04 -2.28 -33.55
C ILE A 417 77.71 -2.87 -32.28
N PHE A 418 78.65 -3.80 -32.46
CA PHE A 418 79.31 -4.41 -31.32
C PHE A 418 80.44 -3.56 -30.69
N SER A 419 80.57 -2.29 -31.06
CA SER A 419 81.69 -1.50 -30.56
C SER A 419 81.39 -0.15 -29.86
N LEU A 420 80.16 0.31 -29.72
CA LEU A 420 79.88 1.57 -29.00
C LEU A 420 78.50 1.57 -28.31
N ASN A 421 78.54 1.55 -27.00
CA ASN A 421 77.38 1.76 -26.07
C ASN A 421 76.68 0.55 -25.49
N ASN A 422 77.39 -0.38 -24.91
CA ASN A 422 76.88 -1.59 -24.30
C ASN A 422 76.12 -1.41 -22.98
N GLU A 423 76.24 -0.31 -22.26
CA GLU A 423 75.70 -0.22 -20.88
C GLU A 423 74.27 0.27 -20.81
N ASN A 424 73.87 1.18 -21.67
CA ASN A 424 72.49 1.72 -21.70
C ASN A 424 71.50 0.77 -22.36
N LEU A 425 71.88 0.01 -23.34
CA LEU A 425 71.09 -0.99 -24.02
C LEU A 425 70.85 -2.22 -23.13
N LYS A 426 71.85 -2.65 -22.38
CA LYS A 426 71.78 -3.77 -21.46
C LYS A 426 70.74 -3.50 -20.34
N ASN A 427 70.78 -2.30 -19.74
CA ASN A 427 69.84 -1.91 -18.70
C ASN A 427 68.35 -1.84 -19.20
N LYS A 428 68.16 -1.40 -20.44
CA LYS A 428 66.80 -1.34 -21.07
C LYS A 428 66.29 -2.73 -21.46
N PHE A 429 67.16 -3.65 -21.91
CA PHE A 429 66.78 -5.05 -22.15
C PHE A 429 66.46 -5.83 -20.86
N GLU A 430 67.21 -5.57 -19.80
CA GLU A 430 66.98 -6.14 -18.49
C GLU A 430 65.61 -5.70 -17.92
N MET A 431 65.22 -4.44 -18.14
CA MET A 431 63.92 -3.91 -17.75
C MET A 431 62.77 -4.53 -18.54
N ILE A 432 62.90 -4.71 -19.86
CA ILE A 432 61.92 -5.38 -20.70
C ILE A 432 61.81 -6.87 -20.33
N ASN A 433 62.94 -7.55 -20.10
CA ASN A 433 62.93 -8.94 -19.63
C ASN A 433 62.30 -9.08 -18.25
N SER A 434 62.57 -8.16 -17.31
CA SER A 434 61.93 -8.13 -15.99
C SER A 434 60.40 -7.97 -16.09
N LEU A 435 59.91 -7.08 -16.97
CA LEU A 435 58.47 -6.91 -17.24
C LEU A 435 57.83 -8.16 -17.84
N CYS A 436 58.50 -8.82 -18.79
CA CYS A 436 58.03 -10.07 -19.39
C CYS A 436 58.01 -11.24 -18.37
N THR A 437 59.03 -11.36 -17.54
CA THR A 437 59.14 -12.38 -16.50
C THR A 437 58.05 -12.17 -15.44
N THR A 438 57.83 -10.93 -14.98
CA THR A 438 56.77 -10.59 -14.02
C THR A 438 55.38 -10.91 -14.58
N TYR A 439 55.15 -10.74 -15.89
CA TYR A 439 53.92 -11.10 -16.54
C TYR A 439 53.68 -12.64 -16.56
N TYR A 440 54.72 -13.43 -16.90
CA TYR A 440 54.61 -14.89 -16.99
C TYR A 440 54.50 -15.58 -15.62
N GLU A 441 55.16 -15.03 -14.59
CA GLU A 441 55.12 -15.63 -13.25
C GLU A 441 53.83 -15.41 -12.49
N HIS A 442 52.97 -14.46 -12.92
CA HIS A 442 51.82 -14.00 -12.12
C HIS A 442 50.48 -13.95 -12.86
N ASP A 443 50.26 -14.90 -13.76
CA ASP A 443 49.06 -14.98 -14.67
C ASP A 443 47.71 -15.08 -13.98
N ASN A 444 47.60 -14.99 -12.64
CA ASN A 444 46.36 -15.23 -11.90
C ASN A 444 45.86 -14.11 -10.96
N GLN A 445 46.38 -12.90 -11.00
CA GLN A 445 45.92 -11.83 -10.12
C GLN A 445 45.61 -10.50 -10.82
N ASN A 446 44.32 -10.11 -10.83
CA ASN A 446 43.81 -8.87 -11.46
C ASN A 446 44.55 -7.55 -11.12
N ARG A 447 45.20 -7.47 -9.96
CA ARG A 447 45.97 -6.27 -9.56
C ARG A 447 47.33 -6.13 -10.26
N GLN A 448 47.90 -7.22 -10.70
CA GLN A 448 49.22 -7.23 -11.36
C GLN A 448 49.09 -6.97 -12.85
N GLN A 449 48.01 -7.39 -13.50
CA GLN A 449 47.70 -7.02 -14.88
C GLN A 449 47.63 -5.49 -15.04
N ASP A 450 47.04 -4.78 -14.08
CA ASP A 450 46.98 -3.31 -14.10
C ASP A 450 48.35 -2.64 -13.92
N PHE A 451 49.29 -3.28 -13.21
CA PHE A 451 50.63 -2.76 -13.03
C PHE A 451 51.46 -2.95 -14.30
N VAL A 452 51.48 -4.16 -14.88
CA VAL A 452 52.20 -4.44 -16.15
C VAL A 452 51.64 -3.59 -17.28
N PHE A 453 50.32 -3.48 -17.36
CA PHE A 453 49.64 -2.62 -18.32
C PHE A 453 50.06 -1.16 -18.21
N ARG A 454 50.16 -0.61 -16.99
CA ARG A 454 50.63 0.76 -16.78
C ARG A 454 52.07 0.95 -17.19
N GLN A 455 52.96 0.00 -16.91
CA GLN A 455 54.38 0.07 -17.28
C GLN A 455 54.57 0.00 -18.80
N VAL A 456 53.86 -0.92 -19.47
CA VAL A 456 53.87 -1.04 -20.94
C VAL A 456 53.29 0.21 -21.59
N LYS A 457 52.18 0.76 -21.02
CA LYS A 457 51.58 1.99 -21.52
C LYS A 457 52.50 3.18 -21.37
N MET A 458 53.23 3.35 -20.23
CA MET A 458 54.21 4.42 -20.08
C MET A 458 55.31 4.35 -21.13
N LEU A 459 55.82 3.13 -21.46
CA LEU A 459 56.84 2.95 -22.47
C LEU A 459 56.34 3.36 -23.87
N ILE A 460 55.10 3.00 -24.20
CA ILE A 460 54.48 3.36 -25.48
C ILE A 460 54.15 4.86 -25.54
N ASP A 461 53.69 5.44 -24.44
CA ASP A 461 53.44 6.89 -24.36
C ASP A 461 54.75 7.66 -24.54
N GLU A 462 55.89 7.15 -24.06
CA GLU A 462 57.20 7.74 -24.24
C GLU A 462 57.69 7.63 -25.71
N ILE A 463 57.47 6.50 -26.39
CA ILE A 463 57.71 6.34 -27.82
C ILE A 463 56.83 7.26 -28.66
N SER A 464 55.55 7.37 -28.31
CA SER A 464 54.55 8.15 -29.06
C SER A 464 54.68 9.66 -28.86
N SER A 465 55.17 10.12 -27.70
CA SER A 465 55.25 11.56 -27.37
C SER A 465 56.35 12.30 -28.14
N GLY A 466 57.26 11.61 -28.79
CA GLY A 466 58.39 12.22 -29.48
C GLY A 466 59.59 12.46 -28.57
N GLY A 467 59.70 11.72 -27.47
CA GLY A 467 60.80 11.77 -26.52
C GLY A 467 62.10 11.10 -27.02
N GLU A 468 62.99 10.76 -26.09
CA GLU A 468 64.33 10.22 -26.39
C GLU A 468 64.28 8.99 -27.31
N TYR A 469 63.25 8.11 -27.16
CA TYR A 469 63.07 6.92 -28.03
C TYR A 469 62.70 7.27 -29.46
N PHE A 470 61.86 8.28 -29.68
CA PHE A 470 61.54 8.73 -31.03
C PHE A 470 62.76 9.24 -31.77
N THR A 471 63.58 10.01 -31.10
CA THR A 471 64.88 10.52 -31.62
C THR A 471 65.85 9.38 -32.00
N VAL A 472 65.89 8.32 -31.20
CA VAL A 472 66.62 7.11 -31.51
C VAL A 472 66.15 6.42 -32.75
N ILE A 473 64.78 6.22 -32.88
CA ILE A 473 64.17 5.59 -34.04
C ILE A 473 64.41 6.42 -35.31
N GLU A 474 64.22 7.74 -35.23
CA GLU A 474 64.52 8.68 -36.29
C GLU A 474 65.98 8.59 -36.78
N GLY A 475 66.95 8.67 -35.82
CA GLY A 475 68.36 8.58 -36.09
C GLY A 475 68.79 7.25 -36.70
N MET A 476 68.19 6.14 -36.24
CA MET A 476 68.43 4.81 -36.82
C MET A 476 67.84 4.70 -38.22
N THR A 477 66.60 5.15 -38.42
CA THR A 477 65.99 5.12 -39.77
C THR A 477 66.76 5.95 -40.75
N ASN A 478 67.25 7.12 -40.39
CA ASN A 478 68.08 7.96 -41.24
C ASN A 478 69.40 7.28 -41.60
N ARG A 479 70.06 6.65 -40.61
CA ARG A 479 71.34 5.94 -40.84
C ARG A 479 71.23 4.76 -41.81
N HIS A 480 70.09 4.01 -41.73
CA HIS A 480 69.92 2.83 -42.56
C HIS A 480 69.25 3.10 -43.90
N ARG A 481 68.63 4.27 -44.11
CA ARG A 481 67.90 4.63 -45.30
C ARG A 481 68.38 5.97 -45.93
N ASP A 482 69.67 6.20 -45.96
CA ASP A 482 70.25 7.35 -46.66
C ASP A 482 69.69 8.70 -46.24
N ASN A 483 69.43 8.92 -44.94
CA ASN A 483 68.83 10.12 -44.38
C ASN A 483 67.48 10.47 -44.92
N ILE A 484 66.65 9.43 -45.20
CA ILE A 484 65.33 9.53 -45.89
C ILE A 484 64.41 10.50 -45.14
N LEU A 485 64.38 10.48 -43.82
CA LEU A 485 63.48 11.32 -43.01
C LEU A 485 63.96 12.78 -42.95
N GLN A 486 65.26 12.99 -42.89
CA GLN A 486 65.83 14.32 -42.92
C GLN A 486 65.53 14.97 -44.29
N ARG A 487 65.77 14.25 -45.39
CA ARG A 487 65.45 14.70 -46.77
C ARG A 487 64.00 14.95 -46.94
N LEU A 488 63.10 14.06 -46.41
CA LEU A 488 61.66 14.24 -46.46
C LEU A 488 61.20 15.55 -45.83
N LYS A 489 61.84 15.93 -44.68
CA LYS A 489 61.49 17.15 -43.97
C LYS A 489 61.99 18.40 -44.67
N GLU A 490 63.20 18.33 -45.31
CA GLU A 490 63.79 19.42 -46.04
C GLU A 490 63.07 19.66 -47.40
N GLU A 491 62.68 18.58 -48.12
CA GLU A 491 62.11 18.67 -49.44
C GLU A 491 60.60 18.92 -49.47
N ILE A 492 59.87 18.55 -48.39
CA ILE A 492 58.42 18.70 -48.29
C ILE A 492 58.04 19.54 -47.07
N LEU A 493 58.26 20.85 -47.16
CA LEU A 493 58.00 21.81 -46.08
C LEU A 493 56.59 21.85 -45.56
N SER A 494 55.62 21.24 -46.29
CA SER A 494 54.21 21.23 -45.88
C SER A 494 53.86 20.05 -44.96
N ILE A 495 54.77 19.16 -44.58
CA ILE A 495 54.54 18.01 -43.69
C ILE A 495 54.40 18.53 -42.27
N SER A 496 53.28 18.15 -41.62
CA SER A 496 53.04 18.42 -40.19
C SER A 496 53.87 17.48 -39.30
N ASP A 497 54.09 17.84 -38.05
CA ASP A 497 54.82 16.99 -37.08
C ASP A 497 54.17 15.59 -36.94
N ASP A 498 52.86 15.47 -36.96
CA ASP A 498 52.15 14.19 -36.92
C ASP A 498 52.37 13.37 -38.20
N GLU A 499 52.37 14.00 -39.39
CA GLU A 499 52.68 13.35 -40.65
C GLU A 499 54.13 12.92 -40.72
N TYR A 500 55.05 13.70 -40.15
CA TYR A 500 56.46 13.36 -40.05
C TYR A 500 56.69 12.17 -39.10
N LYS A 501 56.05 12.16 -37.96
CA LYS A 501 56.07 11.02 -37.04
C LYS A 501 55.53 9.76 -37.71
N LEU A 502 54.44 9.88 -38.45
CA LEU A 502 53.87 8.77 -39.23
C LEU A 502 54.86 8.25 -40.26
N ALA A 503 55.46 9.13 -41.01
CA ALA A 503 56.49 8.76 -42.00
C ALA A 503 57.70 8.06 -41.32
N CYS A 504 58.15 8.55 -40.18
CA CYS A 504 59.21 7.93 -39.39
C CYS A 504 58.90 6.48 -39.04
N TYR A 505 57.73 6.22 -38.47
CA TYR A 505 57.34 4.87 -38.05
C TYR A 505 57.13 3.94 -39.26
N LEU A 506 56.56 4.44 -40.36
CA LEU A 506 56.44 3.67 -41.61
C LEU A 506 57.82 3.34 -42.20
N CYS A 507 58.71 4.33 -42.30
CA CYS A 507 60.07 4.12 -42.76
C CYS A 507 60.91 3.24 -41.85
N ALA A 508 60.64 3.23 -40.56
CA ALA A 508 61.28 2.33 -39.61
C ALA A 508 60.76 0.89 -39.69
N GLY A 509 59.64 0.65 -40.41
CA GLY A 509 59.07 -0.68 -40.67
C GLY A 509 58.14 -1.17 -39.58
N PHE A 510 57.58 -0.28 -38.77
CA PHE A 510 56.61 -0.68 -37.74
C PHE A 510 55.29 -1.20 -38.37
N SER A 511 54.70 -2.17 -37.72
CA SER A 511 53.39 -2.74 -38.15
C SER A 511 52.25 -1.72 -38.01
N THR A 512 51.24 -1.89 -38.82
CA THR A 512 50.00 -1.10 -38.75
C THR A 512 49.43 -1.05 -37.33
N GLN A 513 49.54 -2.17 -36.58
CA GLN A 513 49.03 -2.28 -35.21
C GLN A 513 49.85 -1.44 -34.23
N ALA A 514 51.20 -1.50 -34.37
CA ALA A 514 52.08 -0.69 -33.55
C ALA A 514 51.86 0.81 -33.80
N ILE A 515 51.74 1.22 -35.05
CA ILE A 515 51.49 2.62 -35.40
C ILE A 515 50.13 3.11 -34.89
N CYS A 516 49.08 2.25 -34.96
CA CYS A 516 47.77 2.55 -34.37
C CYS A 516 47.86 2.81 -32.85
N LEU A 517 48.70 2.06 -32.14
CA LEU A 517 48.93 2.24 -30.72
C LEU A 517 49.70 3.56 -30.43
N PHE A 518 50.73 3.86 -31.20
CA PHE A 518 51.52 5.10 -31.04
C PHE A 518 50.66 6.36 -31.29
N PHE A 519 49.69 6.28 -32.20
CA PHE A 519 48.80 7.38 -32.50
C PHE A 519 47.46 7.33 -31.76
N GLY A 520 47.17 6.32 -30.97
CA GLY A 520 45.90 6.13 -30.27
C GLY A 520 44.69 6.09 -31.23
N CYS A 521 44.83 5.51 -32.44
CA CYS A 521 43.84 5.58 -33.49
C CYS A 521 43.45 4.20 -34.05
N THR A 522 42.26 4.10 -34.71
CA THR A 522 41.85 2.88 -35.38
C THR A 522 42.58 2.68 -36.73
N LYS A 523 42.58 1.44 -37.24
CA LYS A 523 43.20 1.12 -38.54
C LYS A 523 42.62 1.98 -39.68
N GLU A 524 41.33 2.24 -39.68
CA GLU A 524 40.66 3.06 -40.72
C GLU A 524 41.17 4.51 -40.69
N VAL A 525 41.39 5.05 -39.49
CA VAL A 525 41.97 6.40 -39.34
C VAL A 525 43.41 6.43 -39.77
N LEU A 526 44.20 5.41 -39.43
CA LEU A 526 45.60 5.30 -39.85
C LEU A 526 45.71 5.19 -41.38
N TYR A 527 44.90 4.33 -42.04
CA TYR A 527 44.88 4.22 -43.48
C TYR A 527 44.54 5.55 -44.15
N ARG A 528 43.57 6.31 -43.65
CA ARG A 528 43.26 7.65 -44.17
C ARG A 528 44.42 8.64 -43.99
N ARG A 529 45.12 8.61 -42.87
CA ARG A 529 46.30 9.46 -42.61
C ARG A 529 47.43 9.09 -43.57
N THR A 530 47.74 7.79 -43.70
CA THR A 530 48.77 7.28 -44.64
C THR A 530 48.41 7.63 -46.09
N TYR A 531 47.15 7.47 -46.50
CA TYR A 531 46.71 7.88 -47.81
C TYR A 531 46.92 9.38 -48.07
N ARG A 532 46.56 10.23 -47.13
CA ARG A 532 46.79 11.68 -47.23
C ARG A 532 48.28 12.03 -47.31
N LEU A 533 49.09 11.39 -46.55
CA LEU A 533 50.55 11.58 -46.55
C LEU A 533 51.10 11.16 -47.94
N ARG A 534 50.73 10.01 -48.45
CA ARG A 534 51.13 9.55 -49.80
C ARG A 534 50.69 10.51 -50.89
N GLU A 535 49.45 11.00 -50.85
CA GLU A 535 48.98 11.98 -51.84
C GLU A 535 49.74 13.32 -51.74
N LYS A 536 50.10 13.72 -50.54
CA LYS A 536 50.90 14.92 -50.30
C LYS A 536 52.32 14.77 -50.87
N ILE A 537 52.93 13.61 -50.69
CA ILE A 537 54.24 13.28 -51.24
C ILE A 537 54.15 13.23 -52.77
N LYS A 538 53.14 12.60 -53.36
CA LYS A 538 52.94 12.55 -54.83
C LYS A 538 52.82 13.94 -55.45
N LYS A 539 52.12 14.86 -54.77
CA LYS A 539 51.90 16.23 -55.23
C LYS A 539 53.06 17.17 -54.99
N SER A 540 54.09 16.75 -54.27
CA SER A 540 55.28 17.55 -54.02
C SER A 540 56.18 17.64 -55.26
N ASN A 541 57.00 18.66 -55.29
CA ASN A 541 58.01 18.85 -56.36
C ASN A 541 59.35 18.11 -56.07
N SER A 542 59.36 17.21 -55.08
CA SER A 542 60.56 16.46 -54.71
C SER A 542 60.97 15.50 -55.82
N THR A 543 62.28 15.45 -56.08
CA THR A 543 62.88 14.49 -57.01
C THR A 543 62.92 13.07 -56.42
N ASN A 544 62.80 12.93 -55.09
CA ASN A 544 62.94 11.69 -54.33
C ASN A 544 61.57 11.07 -53.97
N LYS A 545 60.47 11.56 -54.53
CA LYS A 545 59.10 11.13 -54.16
C LYS A 545 58.87 9.63 -54.31
N ASP A 546 59.42 8.99 -55.33
CA ASP A 546 59.24 7.55 -55.54
C ASP A 546 59.97 6.73 -54.47
N ASN A 547 61.10 7.23 -53.97
CA ASN A 547 61.83 6.61 -52.86
C ASN A 547 61.05 6.74 -51.54
N TYR A 548 60.39 7.88 -51.29
CA TYR A 548 59.54 8.03 -50.13
C TYR A 548 58.32 7.10 -50.19
N LEU A 549 57.67 6.98 -51.36
CA LEU A 549 56.49 6.14 -51.55
C LEU A 549 56.78 4.64 -51.46
N LEU A 550 58.03 4.23 -51.56
CA LEU A 550 58.47 2.85 -51.38
C LEU A 550 58.34 2.41 -49.90
N TYR A 551 58.55 3.30 -48.97
CA TYR A 551 58.56 2.99 -47.54
C TYR A 551 57.35 3.57 -46.79
N ILE A 552 56.71 4.52 -47.34
CA ILE A 552 55.49 5.15 -46.78
C ILE A 552 54.26 4.63 -47.53
#